data_fcbd9507ca8915299cc745ba8b3d7dcf
#
_entry.id   fcbd9507ca8915299cc745ba8b3d7dcf
#
_cell.length_a   1.000
_cell.length_b   1.000
_cell.length_c   1.000
_cell.angle_alpha   90.00
_cell.angle_beta   90.00
_cell.angle_gamma   90.00
#
_symmetry.space_group_name_H-M   'P 1'
#
loop_
_entity.id
_entity.type
_entity.pdbx_description
1 polymer ?
#
loop_
_entity_poly.entity_id
_entity_poly.type
_entity_poly.pdbx_seq_one_letter_code
_entity_poly.pdbx_strand_id
1 'polypeptide(L)'
;MIKKEISLVIGSIYEDLKYLKELIKKLNNNLTFLSEIVCVISGVDSFQKSININKLKDMLDIDINIISYEKIIMPGESRNIGIRKSKYEYICFLDTYPLPDEDWIFNSITILEEKNLKGVLGQVEYKPTNEFEDCFISSTYGYRPIYCVPGTLIKKNLLNEIGYFVPNRRSGEDVEWMNRSKLIYPNLFQDGVLPCKYSGLKGKNFIDLCKKWYSYKVSETINPIFYSQRILYYSFLIICTLLLALSWNDKIANWDQNSFFYVPHISKFMVSFFALIYFIYRMIILPIKKKVKIFDFNLIKFIKLVYISIILDLIKLIAFINHKK
;
A
#
# COMPACT_ATOMS: atom_id res chain seq x y z
N MET A 1 -29.13 -15.93 8.28
CA MET A 1 -28.22 -15.24 7.33
C MET A 1 -28.66 -15.53 5.90
N ILE A 2 -29.01 -14.51 5.13
CA ILE A 2 -29.35 -14.67 3.71
C ILE A 2 -28.06 -14.98 2.96
N LYS A 3 -28.01 -16.08 2.21
CA LYS A 3 -26.84 -16.43 1.38
C LYS A 3 -26.62 -15.30 0.36
N LYS A 4 -25.55 -14.54 0.53
CA LYS A 4 -25.16 -13.50 -0.43
C LYS A 4 -24.40 -14.14 -1.58
N GLU A 5 -24.74 -13.72 -2.79
CA GLU A 5 -23.98 -14.13 -3.99
C GLU A 5 -22.80 -13.19 -4.19
N ILE A 6 -21.59 -13.71 -4.03
CA ILE A 6 -20.35 -12.93 -3.98
C ILE A 6 -19.40 -13.39 -5.08
N SER A 7 -18.92 -12.43 -5.88
CA SER A 7 -17.82 -12.60 -6.81
C SER A 7 -16.51 -12.15 -6.15
N LEU A 8 -15.51 -13.02 -6.09
CA LEU A 8 -14.17 -12.66 -5.64
C LEU A 8 -13.30 -12.27 -6.84
N VAL A 9 -12.82 -11.03 -6.87
CA VAL A 9 -11.93 -10.52 -7.91
C VAL A 9 -10.48 -10.56 -7.42
N ILE A 10 -9.60 -11.24 -8.17
CA ILE A 10 -8.16 -11.35 -7.89
C ILE A 10 -7.37 -10.87 -9.10
N GLY A 11 -6.55 -9.81 -8.92
CA GLY A 11 -5.56 -9.39 -9.90
C GLY A 11 -4.19 -10.03 -9.63
N SER A 12 -3.55 -10.58 -10.66
CA SER A 12 -2.23 -11.22 -10.54
C SER A 12 -1.38 -11.01 -11.79
N ILE A 13 -0.07 -11.23 -11.63
CA ILE A 13 0.85 -11.42 -12.76
C ILE A 13 1.31 -12.89 -12.77
N TYR A 14 1.72 -13.38 -13.94
CA TYR A 14 2.10 -14.79 -14.08
C TYR A 14 3.27 -15.19 -13.16
N GLU A 15 4.24 -14.29 -12.95
CA GLU A 15 5.38 -14.53 -12.07
C GLU A 15 4.95 -14.83 -10.62
N ASP A 16 3.76 -14.37 -10.24
CA ASP A 16 3.20 -14.56 -8.90
C ASP A 16 2.28 -15.80 -8.81
N LEU A 17 2.24 -16.65 -9.84
CA LEU A 17 1.35 -17.83 -9.91
C LEU A 17 1.48 -18.76 -8.71
N LYS A 18 2.69 -18.90 -8.15
CA LYS A 18 2.91 -19.71 -6.93
C LYS A 18 2.08 -19.18 -5.75
N TYR A 19 2.12 -17.88 -5.52
CA TYR A 19 1.40 -17.23 -4.42
C TYR A 19 -0.12 -17.21 -4.68
N LEU A 20 -0.52 -17.06 -5.96
CA LEU A 20 -1.92 -17.17 -6.33
C LEU A 20 -2.48 -18.56 -6.01
N LYS A 21 -1.71 -19.63 -6.27
CA LYS A 21 -2.09 -21.00 -5.90
C LYS A 21 -2.21 -21.17 -4.38
N GLU A 22 -1.30 -20.59 -3.60
CA GLU A 22 -1.37 -20.60 -2.13
C GLU A 22 -2.61 -19.86 -1.63
N LEU A 23 -2.89 -18.69 -2.20
CA LEU A 23 -4.11 -17.93 -1.88
C LEU A 23 -5.37 -18.74 -2.18
N ILE A 24 -5.50 -19.30 -3.38
CA ILE A 24 -6.68 -20.09 -3.78
C ILE A 24 -6.88 -21.27 -2.83
N LYS A 25 -5.83 -21.99 -2.43
CA LYS A 25 -5.94 -23.07 -1.43
C LYS A 25 -6.46 -22.59 -0.09
N LYS A 26 -6.06 -21.38 0.35
CA LYS A 26 -6.51 -20.79 1.62
C LYS A 26 -7.98 -20.34 1.58
N LEU A 27 -8.56 -20.17 0.41
CA LEU A 27 -9.97 -19.78 0.27
C LEU A 27 -10.95 -20.94 0.55
N ASN A 28 -10.47 -22.16 0.72
CA ASN A 28 -11.33 -23.33 0.90
C ASN A 28 -12.39 -23.15 2.01
N ASN A 29 -12.01 -22.54 3.12
CA ASN A 29 -12.93 -22.29 4.25
C ASN A 29 -13.94 -21.14 3.96
N ASN A 30 -13.67 -20.32 2.95
CA ASN A 30 -14.55 -19.21 2.53
C ASN A 30 -15.49 -19.59 1.38
N LEU A 31 -15.38 -20.80 0.81
CA LEU A 31 -16.17 -21.21 -0.37
C LEU A 31 -17.67 -21.20 -0.14
N THR A 32 -18.12 -21.44 1.10
CA THR A 32 -19.55 -21.41 1.44
C THR A 32 -20.20 -20.04 1.20
N PHE A 33 -19.39 -18.98 1.19
CA PHE A 33 -19.85 -17.60 0.99
C PHE A 33 -19.57 -17.08 -0.43
N LEU A 34 -18.67 -17.74 -1.18
CA LEU A 34 -18.33 -17.35 -2.55
C LEU A 34 -19.21 -18.06 -3.56
N SER A 35 -19.55 -17.37 -4.65
CA SER A 35 -20.30 -17.94 -5.78
C SER A 35 -19.45 -18.06 -7.04
N GLU A 36 -18.39 -17.24 -7.18
CA GLU A 36 -17.37 -17.38 -8.22
C GLU A 36 -16.06 -16.70 -7.81
N ILE A 37 -14.99 -17.07 -8.50
CA ILE A 37 -13.68 -16.39 -8.43
C ILE A 37 -13.33 -15.90 -9.83
N VAL A 38 -13.07 -14.60 -9.98
CA VAL A 38 -12.62 -13.98 -11.23
C VAL A 38 -11.14 -13.62 -11.10
N CYS A 39 -10.28 -14.43 -11.75
CA CYS A 39 -8.83 -14.23 -11.77
C CYS A 39 -8.41 -13.48 -13.03
N VAL A 40 -7.86 -12.29 -12.91
CA VAL A 40 -7.27 -11.53 -14.03
C VAL A 40 -5.75 -11.64 -13.95
N ILE A 41 -5.15 -12.38 -14.88
CA ILE A 41 -3.73 -12.74 -14.87
C ILE A 41 -3.03 -12.15 -16.10
N SER A 42 -2.03 -11.32 -15.89
CA SER A 42 -1.23 -10.70 -16.94
C SER A 42 0.19 -11.29 -17.04
N GLY A 43 0.88 -11.07 -18.18
CA GLY A 43 2.19 -11.67 -18.45
C GLY A 43 2.12 -13.12 -18.95
N VAL A 44 0.98 -13.50 -19.56
CA VAL A 44 0.74 -14.85 -20.11
C VAL A 44 1.05 -14.83 -21.62
N ASP A 45 2.32 -14.87 -21.96
CA ASP A 45 2.87 -14.67 -23.30
C ASP A 45 3.16 -15.98 -24.07
N SER A 46 2.84 -17.15 -23.49
CA SER A 46 3.08 -18.45 -24.12
C SER A 46 1.97 -19.45 -23.83
N PHE A 47 1.85 -20.44 -24.74
CA PHE A 47 0.90 -21.55 -24.59
C PHE A 47 1.11 -22.33 -23.29
N GLN A 48 2.39 -22.57 -22.90
CA GLN A 48 2.72 -23.27 -21.67
C GLN A 48 2.25 -22.50 -20.42
N LYS A 49 2.37 -21.16 -20.43
CA LYS A 49 1.84 -20.33 -19.36
C LYS A 49 0.32 -20.40 -19.28
N SER A 50 -0.36 -20.41 -20.44
CA SER A 50 -1.81 -20.57 -20.51
C SER A 50 -2.28 -21.91 -19.93
N ILE A 51 -1.60 -23.03 -20.24
CA ILE A 51 -1.88 -24.33 -19.63
C ILE A 51 -1.73 -24.26 -18.11
N ASN A 52 -0.66 -23.64 -17.62
CA ASN A 52 -0.38 -23.57 -16.18
C ASN A 52 -1.42 -22.78 -15.38
N ILE A 53 -1.97 -21.70 -15.93
CA ILE A 53 -3.03 -20.95 -15.27
C ILE A 53 -4.37 -21.68 -15.30
N ASN A 54 -4.68 -22.40 -16.38
CA ASN A 54 -5.93 -23.16 -16.49
C ASN A 54 -6.05 -24.25 -15.41
N LYS A 55 -4.94 -24.79 -14.91
CA LYS A 55 -4.93 -25.73 -13.79
C LYS A 55 -5.49 -25.13 -12.47
N LEU A 56 -5.64 -23.81 -12.38
CA LEU A 56 -6.29 -23.19 -11.23
C LEU A 56 -7.77 -23.54 -11.13
N LYS A 57 -8.43 -23.83 -12.26
CA LYS A 57 -9.85 -24.18 -12.30
C LYS A 57 -10.19 -25.44 -11.51
N ASP A 58 -9.24 -26.35 -11.45
CA ASP A 58 -9.41 -27.66 -10.82
C ASP A 58 -8.99 -27.65 -9.34
N MET A 59 -8.65 -26.48 -8.77
CA MET A 59 -8.13 -26.39 -7.40
C MET A 59 -9.21 -26.31 -6.34
N LEU A 60 -10.40 -25.85 -6.67
CA LEU A 60 -11.53 -25.69 -5.76
C LEU A 60 -12.83 -26.08 -6.47
N ASP A 61 -13.81 -26.51 -5.70
CA ASP A 61 -15.15 -26.81 -6.20
C ASP A 61 -16.01 -25.54 -6.28
N ILE A 62 -15.57 -24.60 -7.14
CA ILE A 62 -16.25 -23.33 -7.42
C ILE A 62 -15.90 -22.87 -8.86
N ASP A 63 -16.77 -22.08 -9.48
CA ASP A 63 -16.50 -21.49 -10.80
C ASP A 63 -15.33 -20.50 -10.73
N ILE A 64 -14.20 -20.85 -11.34
CA ILE A 64 -13.02 -19.98 -11.46
C ILE A 64 -12.92 -19.48 -12.91
N ASN A 65 -13.33 -18.23 -13.12
CA ASN A 65 -13.21 -17.53 -14.39
C ASN A 65 -11.81 -16.91 -14.54
N ILE A 66 -10.99 -17.42 -15.46
CA ILE A 66 -9.63 -16.96 -15.72
C ILE A 66 -9.61 -16.08 -16.96
N ILE A 67 -9.13 -14.85 -16.81
CA ILE A 67 -8.95 -13.88 -17.88
C ILE A 67 -7.46 -13.58 -17.98
N SER A 68 -6.85 -13.90 -19.11
CA SER A 68 -5.40 -13.75 -19.31
C SER A 68 -5.06 -12.66 -20.32
N TYR A 69 -3.93 -11.99 -20.07
CA TYR A 69 -3.34 -10.98 -20.96
C TYR A 69 -1.87 -11.26 -21.17
N GLU A 70 -1.37 -11.09 -22.39
CA GLU A 70 0.05 -11.24 -22.72
C GLU A 70 0.88 -10.15 -22.05
N LYS A 71 0.46 -8.90 -22.17
CA LYS A 71 1.13 -7.74 -21.57
C LYS A 71 0.75 -7.57 -20.10
N ILE A 72 1.72 -7.08 -19.32
CA ILE A 72 1.47 -6.69 -17.92
C ILE A 72 0.47 -5.52 -17.89
N ILE A 73 -0.63 -5.71 -17.17
CA ILE A 73 -1.63 -4.67 -16.91
C ILE A 73 -1.52 -4.19 -15.47
N MET A 74 -1.91 -2.95 -15.23
CA MET A 74 -1.79 -2.32 -13.92
C MET A 74 -2.88 -2.79 -12.96
N PRO A 75 -2.64 -2.73 -11.63
CA PRO A 75 -3.57 -3.28 -10.64
C PRO A 75 -4.99 -2.72 -10.73
N GLY A 76 -5.13 -1.40 -10.93
CA GLY A 76 -6.44 -0.76 -11.07
C GLY A 76 -7.21 -1.27 -12.29
N GLU A 77 -6.54 -1.43 -13.44
CA GLU A 77 -7.17 -1.97 -14.64
C GLU A 77 -7.52 -3.46 -14.48
N SER A 78 -6.65 -4.23 -13.84
CA SER A 78 -6.93 -5.64 -13.51
C SER A 78 -8.22 -5.78 -12.69
N ARG A 79 -8.37 -4.96 -11.63
CA ARG A 79 -9.61 -4.95 -10.83
C ARG A 79 -10.82 -4.51 -11.66
N ASN A 80 -10.69 -3.49 -12.51
CA ASN A 80 -11.78 -3.02 -13.37
C ASN A 80 -12.28 -4.12 -14.32
N ILE A 81 -11.36 -4.88 -14.90
CA ILE A 81 -11.70 -6.03 -15.75
C ILE A 81 -12.45 -7.08 -14.95
N GLY A 82 -11.94 -7.43 -13.76
CA GLY A 82 -12.58 -8.38 -12.86
C GLY A 82 -13.99 -7.96 -12.48
N ILE A 83 -14.21 -6.68 -12.13
CA ILE A 83 -15.52 -6.12 -11.81
C ILE A 83 -16.51 -6.26 -13.00
N ARG A 84 -16.05 -5.93 -14.21
CA ARG A 84 -16.90 -6.05 -15.42
C ARG A 84 -17.31 -7.48 -15.72
N LYS A 85 -16.46 -8.44 -15.38
CA LYS A 85 -16.68 -9.88 -15.63
C LYS A 85 -17.38 -10.61 -14.48
N SER A 86 -17.51 -9.98 -13.33
CA SER A 86 -18.24 -10.52 -12.18
C SER A 86 -19.74 -10.59 -12.47
N LYS A 87 -20.36 -11.70 -12.07
CA LYS A 87 -21.78 -11.99 -12.31
C LYS A 87 -22.68 -11.52 -11.17
N TYR A 88 -22.19 -11.52 -9.93
CA TYR A 88 -23.01 -11.40 -8.72
C TYR A 88 -23.08 -9.98 -8.15
N GLU A 89 -24.05 -9.77 -7.25
CA GLU A 89 -24.37 -8.46 -6.66
C GLU A 89 -23.25 -7.91 -5.78
N TYR A 90 -22.57 -8.80 -5.04
CA TYR A 90 -21.47 -8.41 -4.16
C TYR A 90 -20.12 -8.76 -4.79
N ILE A 91 -19.17 -7.87 -4.58
CA ILE A 91 -17.78 -8.05 -5.03
C ILE A 91 -16.85 -7.98 -3.84
N CYS A 92 -15.97 -8.99 -3.71
CA CYS A 92 -14.80 -8.95 -2.87
C CYS A 92 -13.55 -8.71 -3.71
N PHE A 93 -12.53 -8.10 -3.11
CA PHE A 93 -11.22 -7.91 -3.73
C PHE A 93 -10.13 -8.58 -2.92
N LEU A 94 -9.24 -9.30 -3.58
CA LEU A 94 -7.96 -9.74 -3.03
C LEU A 94 -6.83 -9.46 -4.01
N ASP A 95 -5.66 -9.19 -3.48
CA ASP A 95 -4.41 -9.24 -4.21
C ASP A 95 -3.75 -10.61 -4.00
N THR A 96 -2.76 -10.95 -4.78
CA THR A 96 -2.12 -12.28 -4.76
C THR A 96 -1.40 -12.59 -3.43
N TYR A 97 -0.92 -11.58 -2.71
CA TYR A 97 -0.04 -11.78 -1.55
C TYR A 97 -0.71 -11.79 -0.18
N PRO A 98 -1.69 -10.91 0.11
CA PRO A 98 -2.31 -10.92 1.42
C PRO A 98 -3.21 -12.12 1.56
N LEU A 99 -2.94 -12.94 2.57
CA LEU A 99 -3.75 -14.10 2.89
C LEU A 99 -4.91 -13.66 3.81
N PRO A 100 -6.16 -13.90 3.41
CA PRO A 100 -7.31 -13.61 4.25
C PRO A 100 -7.35 -14.54 5.47
N ASP A 101 -8.00 -14.07 6.52
CA ASP A 101 -8.39 -14.93 7.65
C ASP A 101 -9.47 -15.92 7.20
N GLU A 102 -9.58 -17.06 7.90
CA GLU A 102 -10.58 -18.08 7.56
C GLU A 102 -12.01 -17.56 7.68
N ASP A 103 -12.27 -16.67 8.63
CA ASP A 103 -13.58 -16.05 8.88
C ASP A 103 -13.75 -14.67 8.24
N TRP A 104 -12.85 -14.26 7.37
CA TRP A 104 -12.83 -12.92 6.79
C TRP A 104 -14.16 -12.53 6.11
N ILE A 105 -14.68 -13.39 5.22
CA ILE A 105 -15.94 -13.09 4.50
C ILE A 105 -17.12 -13.09 5.47
N PHE A 106 -17.18 -14.08 6.35
CA PHE A 106 -18.22 -14.18 7.39
C PHE A 106 -18.24 -12.91 8.26
N ASN A 107 -17.09 -12.50 8.78
CA ASN A 107 -16.95 -11.27 9.56
C ASN A 107 -17.42 -10.03 8.77
N SER A 108 -17.02 -9.90 7.50
CA SER A 108 -17.41 -8.78 6.66
C SER A 108 -18.93 -8.75 6.40
N ILE A 109 -19.55 -9.90 6.17
CA ILE A 109 -21.02 -10.02 6.01
C ILE A 109 -21.73 -9.64 7.31
N THR A 110 -21.23 -10.13 8.46
CA THR A 110 -21.81 -9.83 9.77
C THR A 110 -21.82 -8.33 10.04
N ILE A 111 -20.68 -7.66 9.86
CA ILE A 111 -20.57 -6.19 10.04
C ILE A 111 -21.52 -5.46 9.07
N LEU A 112 -21.61 -5.93 7.82
CA LEU A 112 -22.47 -5.34 6.81
C LEU A 112 -23.95 -5.46 7.18
N GLU A 113 -24.38 -6.61 7.70
CA GLU A 113 -25.79 -6.85 8.12
C GLU A 113 -26.14 -6.10 9.41
N GLU A 114 -25.32 -6.24 10.46
CA GLU A 114 -25.55 -5.59 11.75
C GLU A 114 -25.67 -4.06 11.65
N LYS A 115 -24.86 -3.45 10.77
CA LYS A 115 -24.83 -1.99 10.60
C LYS A 115 -25.63 -1.50 9.38
N ASN A 116 -26.34 -2.39 8.69
CA ASN A 116 -27.11 -2.11 7.47
C ASN A 116 -26.29 -1.32 6.42
N LEU A 117 -25.08 -1.82 6.10
CA LEU A 117 -24.16 -1.17 5.19
C LEU A 117 -24.30 -1.70 3.76
N LYS A 118 -23.85 -0.90 2.80
CA LYS A 118 -23.71 -1.32 1.39
C LYS A 118 -22.35 -1.99 1.09
N GLY A 119 -21.43 -1.98 2.03
CA GLY A 119 -20.12 -2.60 1.93
C GLY A 119 -19.25 -2.33 3.14
N VAL A 120 -18.12 -3.00 3.20
CA VAL A 120 -17.10 -2.89 4.25
C VAL A 120 -15.73 -2.84 3.57
N LEU A 121 -14.93 -1.84 3.91
CA LEU A 121 -13.57 -1.71 3.38
C LEU A 121 -12.62 -2.68 4.07
N GLY A 122 -11.76 -3.33 3.27
CA GLY A 122 -10.77 -4.26 3.77
C GLY A 122 -9.67 -3.61 4.58
N GLN A 123 -8.97 -4.44 5.33
CA GLN A 123 -7.78 -4.06 6.08
C GLN A 123 -6.65 -5.06 5.81
N VAL A 124 -5.40 -4.59 5.90
CA VAL A 124 -4.21 -5.45 5.86
C VAL A 124 -3.33 -5.21 7.06
N GLU A 125 -2.66 -6.26 7.49
CA GLU A 125 -1.64 -6.26 8.53
C GLU A 125 -0.34 -6.86 7.98
N TYR A 126 0.80 -6.22 8.28
CA TYR A 126 2.10 -6.72 7.87
C TYR A 126 2.77 -7.50 8.99
N LYS A 127 3.28 -8.69 8.68
CA LYS A 127 4.05 -9.55 9.59
C LYS A 127 5.45 -9.76 9.02
N PRO A 128 6.51 -9.34 9.73
CA PRO A 128 7.87 -9.59 9.30
C PRO A 128 8.21 -11.06 9.40
N THR A 129 9.08 -11.55 8.53
CA THR A 129 9.67 -12.90 8.59
C THR A 129 11.11 -12.89 9.09
N ASN A 130 11.72 -11.73 9.18
CA ASN A 130 13.07 -11.52 9.68
C ASN A 130 13.27 -10.10 10.23
N GLU A 131 14.39 -9.85 10.93
CA GLU A 131 14.69 -8.57 11.58
C GLU A 131 14.77 -7.39 10.60
N PHE A 132 15.27 -7.63 9.40
CA PHE A 132 15.36 -6.58 8.39
C PHE A 132 13.96 -6.11 7.94
N GLU A 133 13.06 -7.04 7.66
CA GLU A 133 11.66 -6.73 7.34
C GLU A 133 10.96 -6.05 8.50
N ASP A 134 11.25 -6.46 9.74
CA ASP A 134 10.73 -5.81 10.94
C ASP A 134 11.13 -4.33 11.00
N CYS A 135 12.40 -4.00 10.77
CA CYS A 135 12.85 -2.61 10.70
C CYS A 135 12.21 -1.84 9.53
N PHE A 136 12.05 -2.46 8.36
CA PHE A 136 11.42 -1.84 7.20
C PHE A 136 9.93 -1.58 7.45
N ILE A 137 9.19 -2.56 7.96
CA ILE A 137 7.77 -2.43 8.32
C ILE A 137 7.60 -1.37 9.39
N SER A 138 8.44 -1.38 10.43
CA SER A 138 8.44 -0.38 11.50
C SER A 138 8.62 1.05 10.98
N SER A 139 9.47 1.24 9.96
CA SER A 139 9.71 2.56 9.35
C SER A 139 8.63 2.98 8.33
N THR A 140 7.78 2.05 7.86
CA THR A 140 6.81 2.29 6.78
C THR A 140 5.36 2.07 7.21
N TYR A 141 4.91 0.82 7.22
CA TYR A 141 3.52 0.42 7.44
C TYR A 141 3.15 0.37 8.93
N GLY A 142 4.07 -0.11 9.77
CA GLY A 142 3.82 -0.43 11.17
C GLY A 142 3.00 -1.71 11.35
N TYR A 143 2.46 -1.92 12.55
CA TYR A 143 1.73 -3.14 12.97
C TYR A 143 0.25 -2.92 13.23
N ARG A 144 -0.28 -1.73 13.00
CA ARG A 144 -1.73 -1.50 13.02
C ARG A 144 -2.34 -1.98 11.71
N PRO A 145 -3.57 -2.52 11.73
CA PRO A 145 -4.33 -2.73 10.51
C PRO A 145 -4.46 -1.43 9.71
N ILE A 146 -4.31 -1.52 8.40
CA ILE A 146 -4.35 -0.38 7.46
C ILE A 146 -5.49 -0.65 6.47
N TYR A 147 -6.38 0.32 6.32
CA TYR A 147 -7.42 0.24 5.29
C TYR A 147 -6.81 0.12 3.90
N CYS A 148 -7.36 -0.79 3.11
CA CYS A 148 -6.91 -1.07 1.75
C CYS A 148 -8.02 -1.73 0.93
N VAL A 149 -7.81 -1.89 -0.37
CA VAL A 149 -8.75 -2.58 -1.25
C VAL A 149 -8.78 -4.09 -1.01
N PRO A 150 -7.65 -4.80 -0.84
CA PRO A 150 -7.70 -6.22 -0.47
C PRO A 150 -8.49 -6.45 0.81
N GLY A 151 -9.40 -7.41 0.79
CA GLY A 151 -10.33 -7.70 1.88
C GLY A 151 -11.65 -6.89 1.85
N THR A 152 -11.83 -5.98 0.90
CA THR A 152 -13.05 -5.21 0.75
C THR A 152 -14.20 -6.07 0.22
N LEU A 153 -15.38 -5.92 0.83
CA LEU A 153 -16.65 -6.48 0.37
C LEU A 153 -17.64 -5.34 0.11
N ILE A 154 -18.12 -5.16 -1.12
CA ILE A 154 -19.07 -4.10 -1.49
C ILE A 154 -20.16 -4.59 -2.43
N LYS A 155 -21.31 -3.90 -2.43
CA LYS A 155 -22.29 -4.03 -3.50
C LYS A 155 -21.73 -3.47 -4.80
N LYS A 156 -21.86 -4.22 -5.89
CA LYS A 156 -21.35 -3.83 -7.22
C LYS A 156 -21.88 -2.48 -7.71
N ASN A 157 -23.13 -2.17 -7.39
CA ASN A 157 -23.77 -0.90 -7.80
C ASN A 157 -23.11 0.34 -7.16
N LEU A 158 -22.42 0.22 -6.01
CA LEU A 158 -21.65 1.32 -5.44
C LEU A 158 -20.56 1.86 -6.38
N LEU A 159 -20.05 1.00 -7.27
CA LEU A 159 -19.03 1.40 -8.26
C LEU A 159 -19.58 2.38 -9.30
N ASN A 160 -20.89 2.45 -9.50
CA ASN A 160 -21.51 3.45 -10.38
C ASN A 160 -21.44 4.86 -9.77
N GLU A 161 -21.44 4.95 -8.45
CA GLU A 161 -21.40 6.21 -7.70
C GLU A 161 -19.97 6.61 -7.33
N ILE A 162 -19.17 5.67 -6.81
CA ILE A 162 -17.77 5.90 -6.45
C ILE A 162 -16.89 6.01 -7.70
N GLY A 163 -17.24 5.29 -8.76
CA GLY A 163 -16.42 5.12 -9.98
C GLY A 163 -15.45 3.95 -9.85
N TYR A 164 -14.92 3.54 -11.00
CA TYR A 164 -13.93 2.48 -11.12
C TYR A 164 -12.54 2.95 -10.67
N PHE A 165 -11.60 2.00 -10.53
CA PHE A 165 -10.20 2.32 -10.23
C PHE A 165 -9.54 3.07 -11.39
N VAL A 166 -8.61 3.98 -11.07
CA VAL A 166 -7.85 4.68 -12.11
C VAL A 166 -6.93 3.69 -12.84
N PRO A 167 -7.06 3.53 -14.16
CA PRO A 167 -6.19 2.65 -14.93
C PRO A 167 -4.78 3.21 -15.07
N ASN A 168 -3.84 2.41 -15.58
CA ASN A 168 -2.48 2.82 -15.95
C ASN A 168 -1.62 3.39 -14.82
N ARG A 169 -1.95 3.09 -13.55
CA ARG A 169 -1.13 3.45 -12.38
C ARG A 169 -0.52 2.20 -11.74
N ARG A 170 0.78 2.28 -11.47
CA ARG A 170 1.51 1.19 -10.79
C ARG A 170 1.16 1.10 -9.30
N SER A 171 0.86 2.22 -8.67
CA SER A 171 0.44 2.28 -7.27
C SER A 171 -0.35 3.54 -6.97
N GLY A 172 -1.06 3.55 -5.83
CA GLY A 172 -1.87 4.67 -5.39
C GLY A 172 -3.26 4.74 -6.03
N GLU A 173 -3.61 3.79 -6.90
CA GLU A 173 -4.94 3.62 -7.46
C GLU A 173 -5.96 3.22 -6.39
N ASP A 174 -5.51 2.43 -5.41
CA ASP A 174 -6.28 2.00 -4.25
C ASP A 174 -6.53 3.17 -3.28
N VAL A 175 -5.50 3.95 -2.98
CA VAL A 175 -5.60 5.13 -2.10
C VAL A 175 -6.51 6.19 -2.75
N GLU A 176 -6.40 6.41 -4.06
CA GLU A 176 -7.26 7.32 -4.79
C GLU A 176 -8.72 6.87 -4.73
N TRP A 177 -8.99 5.60 -5.01
CA TRP A 177 -10.33 5.03 -4.96
C TRP A 177 -10.90 5.07 -3.53
N MET A 178 -10.12 4.74 -2.51
CA MET A 178 -10.53 4.85 -1.10
C MET A 178 -10.86 6.29 -0.69
N ASN A 179 -10.13 7.29 -1.19
CA ASN A 179 -10.43 8.69 -0.90
C ASN A 179 -11.77 9.11 -1.51
N ARG A 180 -12.07 8.71 -2.76
CA ARG A 180 -13.41 8.93 -3.36
C ARG A 180 -14.49 8.21 -2.56
N SER A 181 -14.25 6.95 -2.22
CA SER A 181 -15.15 6.15 -1.40
C SER A 181 -15.45 6.83 -0.06
N LYS A 182 -14.45 7.40 0.60
CA LYS A 182 -14.59 8.06 1.89
C LYS A 182 -15.42 9.34 1.82
N LEU A 183 -15.36 10.06 0.70
CA LEU A 183 -16.15 11.26 0.49
C LEU A 183 -17.64 10.96 0.29
N ILE A 184 -17.96 9.85 -0.40
CA ILE A 184 -19.34 9.49 -0.75
C ILE A 184 -19.95 8.56 0.30
N TYR A 185 -19.17 7.59 0.79
CA TYR A 185 -19.57 6.54 1.72
C TYR A 185 -18.58 6.37 2.88
N PRO A 186 -18.50 7.34 3.82
CA PRO A 186 -17.56 7.27 4.95
C PRO A 186 -17.82 6.05 5.85
N ASN A 187 -19.03 5.52 5.85
CA ASN A 187 -19.44 4.35 6.61
C ASN A 187 -18.92 3.01 6.05
N LEU A 188 -18.22 2.99 4.91
CA LEU A 188 -17.47 1.80 4.47
C LEU A 188 -16.25 1.50 5.37
N PHE A 189 -15.74 2.52 6.08
CA PHE A 189 -14.55 2.42 6.92
C PHE A 189 -14.97 1.97 8.34
N GLN A 190 -15.05 0.66 8.53
CA GLN A 190 -15.49 0.06 9.79
C GLN A 190 -14.33 -0.51 10.60
N ASP A 191 -14.39 -0.35 11.92
CA ASP A 191 -13.53 -1.07 12.84
C ASP A 191 -14.03 -2.51 13.03
N GLY A 192 -13.13 -3.42 13.44
CA GLY A 192 -13.47 -4.83 13.68
C GLY A 192 -13.43 -5.73 12.45
N VAL A 193 -13.05 -5.18 11.28
CA VAL A 193 -12.81 -6.00 10.07
C VAL A 193 -11.57 -6.85 10.27
N LEU A 194 -11.68 -8.16 9.99
CA LEU A 194 -10.53 -9.08 10.05
C LEU A 194 -9.52 -8.75 8.95
N PRO A 195 -8.28 -8.39 9.30
CA PRO A 195 -7.29 -7.97 8.31
C PRO A 195 -6.73 -9.15 7.53
N CYS A 196 -6.52 -8.97 6.23
CA CYS A 196 -5.69 -9.85 5.45
C CYS A 196 -4.22 -9.68 5.87
N LYS A 197 -3.48 -10.80 5.97
CA LYS A 197 -2.11 -10.84 6.52
C LYS A 197 -1.08 -10.91 5.39
N TYR A 198 -0.20 -9.90 5.32
CA TYR A 198 1.03 -9.98 4.54
C TYR A 198 2.12 -10.65 5.36
N SER A 199 2.57 -11.83 4.95
CA SER A 199 3.71 -12.52 5.56
C SER A 199 4.98 -12.19 4.77
N GLY A 200 5.85 -11.37 5.36
CA GLY A 200 7.04 -10.85 4.70
C GLY A 200 6.79 -9.70 3.72
N LEU A 201 7.86 -9.23 3.12
CA LEU A 201 7.87 -8.21 2.09
C LEU A 201 8.26 -8.81 0.74
N LYS A 202 7.59 -8.39 -0.33
CA LYS A 202 7.97 -8.78 -1.69
C LYS A 202 9.23 -8.03 -2.11
N GLY A 203 10.38 -8.64 -1.91
CA GLY A 203 11.68 -8.14 -2.34
C GLY A 203 12.78 -9.10 -1.91
N LYS A 204 13.74 -9.37 -2.80
CA LYS A 204 14.84 -10.31 -2.50
C LYS A 204 15.89 -9.72 -1.55
N ASN A 205 16.06 -8.40 -1.60
CA ASN A 205 17.03 -7.66 -0.84
C ASN A 205 16.60 -6.20 -0.60
N PHE A 206 17.41 -5.45 0.15
CA PHE A 206 17.15 -4.04 0.46
C PHE A 206 17.02 -3.16 -0.78
N ILE A 207 17.87 -3.38 -1.77
CA ILE A 207 17.87 -2.59 -3.01
C ILE A 207 16.56 -2.78 -3.79
N ASP A 208 16.06 -4.02 -3.86
CA ASP A 208 14.77 -4.30 -4.52
C ASP A 208 13.61 -3.60 -3.80
N LEU A 209 13.62 -3.59 -2.47
CA LEU A 209 12.62 -2.86 -1.68
C LEU A 209 12.73 -1.34 -1.89
N CYS A 210 13.93 -0.79 -1.98
CA CYS A 210 14.15 0.62 -2.29
C CYS A 210 13.65 0.99 -3.70
N LYS A 211 13.94 0.16 -4.71
CA LYS A 211 13.44 0.35 -6.09
C LYS A 211 11.91 0.31 -6.14
N LYS A 212 11.30 -0.66 -5.45
CA LYS A 212 9.85 -0.78 -5.34
C LYS A 212 9.25 0.43 -4.62
N TRP A 213 9.87 0.89 -3.52
CA TRP A 213 9.45 2.08 -2.80
C TRP A 213 9.52 3.33 -3.66
N TYR A 214 10.62 3.50 -4.41
CA TYR A 214 10.76 4.58 -5.39
C TYR A 214 9.62 4.56 -6.42
N SER A 215 9.37 3.41 -7.06
CA SER A 215 8.29 3.26 -8.04
C SER A 215 6.92 3.63 -7.45
N TYR A 216 6.64 3.23 -6.21
CA TYR A 216 5.40 3.61 -5.53
C TYR A 216 5.33 5.12 -5.30
N LYS A 217 6.43 5.72 -4.84
CA LYS A 217 6.46 7.16 -4.56
C LYS A 217 6.35 8.03 -5.83
N VAL A 218 6.95 7.62 -6.93
CA VAL A 218 6.74 8.24 -8.24
C VAL A 218 5.25 8.18 -8.64
N SER A 219 4.62 7.03 -8.55
CA SER A 219 3.19 6.87 -8.85
C SER A 219 2.29 7.72 -7.94
N GLU A 220 2.61 7.82 -6.65
CA GLU A 220 1.86 8.64 -5.70
C GLU A 220 1.98 10.14 -5.98
N THR A 221 3.09 10.62 -6.58
CA THR A 221 3.27 12.05 -6.87
C THR A 221 2.28 12.56 -7.93
N ILE A 222 1.77 11.69 -8.78
CA ILE A 222 0.76 12.00 -9.78
C ILE A 222 -0.62 12.32 -9.14
N ASN A 223 -0.81 11.97 -7.88
CA ASN A 223 -2.09 12.18 -7.20
C ASN A 223 -2.18 13.62 -6.63
N PRO A 224 -3.11 14.46 -7.13
CA PRO A 224 -3.23 15.86 -6.72
C PRO A 224 -3.48 16.06 -5.22
N ILE A 225 -4.12 15.09 -4.57
CA ILE A 225 -4.51 15.16 -3.15
C ILE A 225 -3.28 15.29 -2.23
N PHE A 226 -2.13 14.77 -2.65
CA PHE A 226 -0.91 14.79 -1.85
C PHE A 226 0.09 15.88 -2.26
N TYR A 227 -0.18 16.63 -3.33
CA TYR A 227 0.82 17.49 -3.95
C TYR A 227 1.22 18.68 -3.06
N SER A 228 0.25 19.42 -2.54
CA SER A 228 0.53 20.65 -1.75
C SER A 228 1.21 20.37 -0.41
N GLN A 229 0.79 19.30 0.29
CA GLN A 229 1.40 18.90 1.56
C GLN A 229 2.86 18.44 1.38
N ARG A 230 3.18 17.83 0.24
CA ARG A 230 4.51 17.33 -0.07
C ARG A 230 5.47 18.45 -0.47
N ILE A 231 5.02 19.48 -1.18
CA ILE A 231 5.87 20.64 -1.52
C ILE A 231 6.45 21.26 -0.26
N LEU A 232 5.60 21.59 0.72
CA LEU A 232 6.03 22.19 1.98
C LEU A 232 7.02 21.31 2.74
N TYR A 233 6.71 20.02 2.85
CA TYR A 233 7.56 19.06 3.54
C TYR A 233 8.95 18.90 2.89
N TYR A 234 8.99 18.72 1.57
CA TYR A 234 10.26 18.53 0.86
C TYR A 234 11.06 19.83 0.74
N SER A 235 10.40 20.96 0.56
CA SER A 235 11.07 22.27 0.59
C SER A 235 11.75 22.50 1.94
N PHE A 236 11.07 22.20 3.03
CA PHE A 236 11.65 22.29 4.37
C PHE A 236 12.86 21.37 4.55
N LEU A 237 12.76 20.09 4.12
CA LEU A 237 13.90 19.15 4.19
C LEU A 237 15.09 19.61 3.36
N ILE A 238 14.86 20.14 2.14
CA ILE A 238 15.92 20.65 1.29
C ILE A 238 16.60 21.85 1.95
N ILE A 239 15.85 22.81 2.45
CA ILE A 239 16.38 23.99 3.14
C ILE A 239 17.21 23.57 4.34
N CYS A 240 16.69 22.70 5.22
CA CYS A 240 17.43 22.19 6.36
C CYS A 240 18.75 21.52 5.96
N THR A 241 18.70 20.66 4.92
CA THR A 241 19.90 19.95 4.44
C THR A 241 20.94 20.91 3.89
N LEU A 242 20.53 21.88 3.09
CA LEU A 242 21.44 22.88 2.52
C LEU A 242 22.12 23.74 3.61
N LEU A 243 21.35 24.21 4.59
CA LEU A 243 21.88 25.06 5.66
C LEU A 243 22.84 24.32 6.60
N LEU A 244 22.56 23.05 6.89
CA LEU A 244 23.37 22.25 7.80
C LEU A 244 24.60 21.60 7.12
N ALA A 245 24.40 21.01 5.92
CA ALA A 245 25.44 20.21 5.28
C ALA A 245 26.51 21.01 4.54
N LEU A 246 26.17 22.20 4.03
CA LEU A 246 27.05 22.92 3.12
C LEU A 246 27.94 23.97 3.78
N SER A 247 28.00 24.08 5.13
CA SER A 247 28.72 25.19 5.76
C SER A 247 28.41 26.52 5.09
N TRP A 248 27.14 26.83 4.95
CA TRP A 248 26.58 27.90 4.10
C TRP A 248 27.35 29.22 4.18
N ASN A 249 27.63 29.69 5.42
CA ASN A 249 28.32 30.97 5.60
C ASN A 249 29.77 30.92 5.15
N ASP A 250 30.41 29.74 5.17
CA ASP A 250 31.79 29.59 4.68
C ASP A 250 31.83 29.69 3.14
N LYS A 251 30.98 28.97 2.46
CA LYS A 251 31.02 28.83 1.01
C LYS A 251 30.29 29.92 0.24
N ILE A 252 29.22 30.48 0.80
CA ILE A 252 28.32 31.40 0.09
C ILE A 252 28.45 32.81 0.61
N ALA A 253 28.56 33.02 1.93
CA ALA A 253 28.62 34.36 2.52
C ALA A 253 30.03 34.78 2.90
N ASN A 254 31.07 33.94 2.73
CA ASN A 254 32.47 34.19 3.11
C ASN A 254 32.62 34.77 4.55
N TRP A 255 31.74 34.34 5.46
CA TRP A 255 31.62 34.86 6.85
C TRP A 255 31.34 36.36 6.95
N ASP A 256 31.01 37.04 5.85
CA ASP A 256 30.63 38.45 5.86
C ASP A 256 29.20 38.62 6.40
N GLN A 257 29.12 39.21 7.60
CA GLN A 257 27.85 39.48 8.27
C GLN A 257 26.98 40.51 7.55
N ASN A 258 27.55 41.32 6.68
CA ASN A 258 26.82 42.32 5.87
C ASN A 258 26.29 41.69 4.56
N SER A 259 26.72 40.50 4.22
CA SER A 259 26.25 39.80 3.04
C SER A 259 24.76 39.44 3.16
N PHE A 260 23.98 39.69 2.09
CA PHE A 260 22.59 39.29 1.98
C PHE A 260 22.41 37.75 2.19
N PHE A 261 23.45 36.97 1.89
CA PHE A 261 23.43 35.50 2.01
C PHE A 261 23.93 35.01 3.37
N TYR A 262 24.35 35.89 4.28
CA TYR A 262 24.79 35.48 5.60
C TYR A 262 23.63 34.95 6.42
N VAL A 263 23.76 33.71 6.95
CA VAL A 263 22.77 33.11 7.83
C VAL A 263 23.27 33.20 9.27
N PRO A 264 22.63 33.99 10.14
CA PRO A 264 23.02 34.11 11.54
C PRO A 264 23.07 32.77 12.28
N HIS A 265 23.93 32.66 13.27
CA HIS A 265 24.04 31.46 14.08
C HIS A 265 22.71 31.06 14.75
N ILE A 266 21.89 32.03 15.11
CA ILE A 266 20.54 31.78 15.66
C ILE A 266 19.65 31.04 14.67
N SER A 267 19.74 31.35 13.36
CA SER A 267 18.99 30.66 12.30
C SER A 267 19.47 29.21 12.16
N LYS A 268 20.78 28.95 12.28
CA LYS A 268 21.32 27.58 12.30
C LYS A 268 20.85 26.79 13.49
N PHE A 269 20.80 27.43 14.69
CA PHE A 269 20.24 26.80 15.88
C PHE A 269 18.76 26.45 15.68
N MET A 270 17.95 27.35 15.14
CA MET A 270 16.54 27.09 14.85
C MET A 270 16.37 25.94 13.85
N VAL A 271 17.18 25.90 12.78
CA VAL A 271 17.14 24.79 11.80
C VAL A 271 17.49 23.46 12.48
N SER A 272 18.54 23.45 13.33
CA SER A 272 18.94 22.24 14.07
C SER A 272 17.84 21.78 15.05
N PHE A 273 17.17 22.73 15.71
CA PHE A 273 16.04 22.44 16.58
C PHE A 273 14.86 21.81 15.84
N PHE A 274 14.48 22.36 14.69
CA PHE A 274 13.44 21.75 13.86
C PHE A 274 13.84 20.39 13.29
N ALA A 275 15.10 20.22 12.90
CA ALA A 275 15.62 18.92 12.49
C ALA A 275 15.54 17.87 13.61
N LEU A 276 15.82 18.26 14.86
CA LEU A 276 15.66 17.41 16.03
C LEU A 276 14.19 17.03 16.27
N ILE A 277 13.28 18.00 16.20
CA ILE A 277 11.82 17.74 16.30
C ILE A 277 11.39 16.75 15.22
N TYR A 278 11.82 16.97 13.97
CA TYR A 278 11.52 16.04 12.88
C TYR A 278 12.07 14.64 13.15
N PHE A 279 13.30 14.53 13.64
CA PHE A 279 13.92 13.26 13.99
C PHE A 279 13.11 12.53 15.06
N ILE A 280 12.75 13.19 16.14
CA ILE A 280 11.92 12.63 17.21
C ILE A 280 10.57 12.18 16.67
N TYR A 281 9.91 13.03 15.88
CA TYR A 281 8.63 12.68 15.27
C TYR A 281 8.74 11.45 14.36
N ARG A 282 9.74 11.43 13.49
CA ARG A 282 9.92 10.40 12.45
C ARG A 282 10.39 9.06 13.01
N MET A 283 11.29 9.08 14.00
CA MET A 283 11.93 7.87 14.52
C MET A 283 11.25 7.32 15.77
N ILE A 284 10.49 8.13 16.48
CA ILE A 284 9.86 7.73 17.76
C ILE A 284 8.33 7.82 17.64
N ILE A 285 7.80 9.03 17.45
CA ILE A 285 6.34 9.26 17.55
C ILE A 285 5.58 8.52 16.45
N LEU A 286 6.05 8.60 15.21
CA LEU A 286 5.36 7.99 14.07
C LEU A 286 5.31 6.45 14.17
N PRO A 287 6.41 5.74 14.50
CA PRO A 287 6.36 4.31 14.73
C PRO A 287 5.45 3.92 15.91
N ILE A 288 5.48 4.66 17.04
CA ILE A 288 4.56 4.40 18.17
C ILE A 288 3.10 4.51 17.71
N LYS A 289 2.74 5.57 16.97
CA LYS A 289 1.40 5.72 16.38
C LYS A 289 1.00 4.57 15.47
N LYS A 290 1.97 3.88 14.89
CA LYS A 290 1.80 2.69 14.05
C LYS A 290 1.86 1.37 14.82
N LYS A 291 1.78 1.42 16.16
CA LYS A 291 1.87 0.27 17.07
C LYS A 291 3.21 -0.47 17.02
N VAL A 292 4.29 0.22 16.68
CA VAL A 292 5.65 -0.31 16.80
C VAL A 292 6.13 -0.16 18.23
N LYS A 293 6.59 -1.25 18.83
CA LYS A 293 7.14 -1.25 20.19
C LYS A 293 8.62 -0.85 20.21
N ILE A 294 8.90 0.43 19.93
CA ILE A 294 10.28 0.94 19.81
C ILE A 294 11.11 0.71 21.08
N PHE A 295 10.50 0.79 22.24
CA PHE A 295 11.20 0.62 23.53
C PHE A 295 11.68 -0.82 23.75
N ASP A 296 11.18 -1.81 23.00
CA ASP A 296 11.65 -3.18 23.01
C ASP A 296 12.87 -3.37 22.07
N PHE A 297 13.29 -2.32 21.34
CA PHE A 297 14.40 -2.38 20.41
C PHE A 297 15.72 -2.26 21.18
N ASN A 298 16.68 -3.14 20.86
CA ASN A 298 18.06 -2.91 21.24
C ASN A 298 18.66 -1.77 20.40
N LEU A 299 19.81 -1.24 20.82
CA LEU A 299 20.47 -0.11 20.17
C LEU A 299 20.76 -0.39 18.68
N ILE A 300 21.18 -1.60 18.33
CA ILE A 300 21.52 -1.99 16.95
C ILE A 300 20.26 -1.93 16.07
N LYS A 301 19.17 -2.49 16.53
CA LYS A 301 17.88 -2.48 15.81
C LYS A 301 17.36 -1.06 15.64
N PHE A 302 17.49 -0.22 16.67
CA PHE A 302 17.13 1.20 16.58
C PHE A 302 17.97 1.95 15.53
N ILE A 303 19.29 1.73 15.50
CA ILE A 303 20.18 2.30 14.47
C ILE A 303 19.77 1.85 13.07
N LYS A 304 19.43 0.55 12.88
CA LYS A 304 18.92 0.04 11.61
C LYS A 304 17.61 0.73 11.20
N LEU A 305 16.69 0.93 12.14
CA LEU A 305 15.44 1.65 11.88
C LEU A 305 15.69 3.09 11.40
N VAL A 306 16.60 3.81 12.09
CA VAL A 306 16.99 5.18 11.72
C VAL A 306 17.59 5.21 10.31
N TYR A 307 18.54 4.34 10.02
CA TYR A 307 19.20 4.23 8.72
C TYR A 307 18.19 3.97 7.59
N ILE A 308 17.32 2.96 7.75
CA ILE A 308 16.27 2.63 6.78
C ILE A 308 15.32 3.82 6.59
N SER A 309 14.91 4.46 7.67
CA SER A 309 13.98 5.61 7.61
C SER A 309 14.57 6.77 6.81
N ILE A 310 15.84 7.12 7.04
CA ILE A 310 16.55 8.17 6.31
C ILE A 310 16.59 7.84 4.81
N ILE A 311 17.00 6.62 4.46
CA ILE A 311 17.09 6.20 3.05
C ILE A 311 15.70 6.27 2.37
N LEU A 312 14.65 5.80 3.05
CA LEU A 312 13.30 5.84 2.48
C LEU A 312 12.80 7.27 2.30
N ASP A 313 13.17 8.20 3.17
CA ASP A 313 12.80 9.60 3.03
C ASP A 313 13.60 10.30 1.92
N LEU A 314 14.89 9.94 1.73
CA LEU A 314 15.67 10.37 0.57
C LEU A 314 15.07 9.84 -0.75
N ILE A 315 14.66 8.58 -0.78
CA ILE A 315 13.98 7.98 -1.95
C ILE A 315 12.70 8.74 -2.29
N LYS A 316 11.90 9.12 -1.30
CA LYS A 316 10.70 9.95 -1.51
C LYS A 316 11.05 11.30 -2.12
N LEU A 317 12.11 11.94 -1.62
CA LEU A 317 12.59 13.22 -2.14
C LEU A 317 13.03 13.10 -3.60
N ILE A 318 13.85 12.09 -3.93
CA ILE A 318 14.30 11.82 -5.30
C ILE A 318 13.11 11.53 -6.22
N ALA A 319 12.14 10.73 -5.77
CA ALA A 319 10.92 10.44 -6.53
C ALA A 319 10.11 11.70 -6.80
N PHE A 320 10.03 12.62 -5.84
CA PHE A 320 9.34 13.89 -5.99
C PHE A 320 10.03 14.82 -7.00
N ILE A 321 11.36 14.91 -6.94
CA ILE A 321 12.15 15.76 -7.87
C ILE A 321 12.06 15.22 -9.30
N ASN A 322 12.16 13.92 -9.48
CA ASN A 322 12.15 13.30 -10.82
C ASN A 322 10.77 13.25 -11.47
N HIS A 323 9.70 13.53 -10.75
CA HIS A 323 8.35 13.51 -11.30
C HIS A 323 8.07 14.64 -12.31
N LYS A 324 8.86 15.70 -12.36
CA LYS A 324 8.70 16.81 -13.29
C LYS A 324 9.17 16.51 -14.73
N LYS A 325 9.54 15.26 -14.99
CA LYS A 325 9.83 14.77 -16.35
C LYS A 325 8.79 13.72 -16.73
#